data_1bf344467645cf968b463edbd5634d34
#
_entry.id   1bf344467645cf968b463edbd5634d34
#
_cell.length_a   1.000
_cell.length_b   1.000
_cell.length_c   1.000
_cell.angle_alpha   90.00
_cell.angle_beta   90.00
_cell.angle_gamma   90.00
#
_symmetry.space_group_name_H-M   'P 1'
#
loop_
_entity.id
_entity.type
_entity.pdbx_description
1 polymer ?
#
loop_
_entity_poly.entity_id
_entity_poly.type
_entity_poly.pdbx_seq_one_letter_code
_entity_poly.pdbx_strand_id
1 'polypeptide(L)'
;MKKLVLIPAIALAAVMALAVPAGATNGGSDVATPTAQTSPTSLDPPSEADRAFLIAAARVGLAEILQGTVASQRGVDPEVREYGTEMIDDHFGQVLQQLPIHLVYGVPVPATTPDQDAQLFALIAEPGASFDVAYLTAQVTAHEQAVELFRAAAAEADNVFVKAFASQQLPVLEMHLTHAEELLADQGQPAATG
;
A
#
# COMPACT_ATOMS: atom_id res chain seq x y z
N MET A 1 5.24 -7.84 -26.40
CA MET A 1 4.11 -6.90 -26.61
C MET A 1 3.74 -6.32 -25.27
N LYS A 2 4.19 -5.11 -24.94
CA LYS A 2 3.92 -4.48 -23.64
C LYS A 2 2.42 -4.19 -23.50
N LYS A 3 1.75 -4.88 -22.58
CA LYS A 3 0.39 -4.55 -22.20
C LYS A 3 0.44 -3.29 -21.34
N LEU A 4 0.07 -2.16 -21.91
CA LEU A 4 -0.14 -0.92 -21.21
C LEU A 4 -1.37 -1.11 -20.31
N VAL A 5 -1.15 -1.30 -19.00
CA VAL A 5 -2.22 -1.30 -18.01
C VAL A 5 -2.65 0.16 -17.82
N LEU A 6 -3.80 0.48 -18.42
CA LEU A 6 -4.41 1.79 -18.30
C LEU A 6 -5.01 1.89 -16.89
N ILE A 7 -4.38 2.61 -15.99
CA ILE A 7 -4.92 2.93 -14.67
C ILE A 7 -6.07 3.93 -14.89
N PRO A 8 -7.31 3.63 -14.45
CA PRO A 8 -8.40 4.58 -14.60
C PRO A 8 -8.17 5.79 -13.69
N ALA A 9 -8.06 6.96 -14.29
CA ALA A 9 -8.07 8.22 -13.58
C ALA A 9 -9.39 8.34 -12.79
N ILE A 10 -9.31 8.41 -11.47
CA ILE A 10 -10.47 8.67 -10.61
C ILE A 10 -10.89 10.11 -10.85
N ALA A 11 -11.98 10.28 -11.60
CA ALA A 11 -12.64 11.57 -11.74
C ALA A 11 -13.23 11.97 -10.39
N LEU A 12 -12.75 13.06 -9.82
CA LEU A 12 -13.30 13.71 -8.63
C LEU A 12 -14.65 14.34 -9.04
N ALA A 13 -15.75 13.56 -8.94
CA ALA A 13 -17.09 14.07 -9.16
C ALA A 13 -17.53 14.90 -7.95
N ALA A 14 -17.66 16.19 -8.14
CA ALA A 14 -18.27 17.11 -7.17
C ALA A 14 -19.76 16.75 -7.00
N VAL A 15 -20.12 16.21 -5.85
CA VAL A 15 -21.53 16.00 -5.47
C VAL A 15 -22.07 17.30 -4.93
N MET A 16 -22.93 17.97 -5.71
CA MET A 16 -23.75 19.10 -5.23
C MET A 16 -24.80 18.59 -4.25
N ALA A 17 -24.78 19.09 -3.03
CA ALA A 17 -25.78 18.82 -2.02
C ALA A 17 -27.11 19.49 -2.37
N LEU A 18 -28.16 18.72 -2.57
CA LEU A 18 -29.53 19.19 -2.61
C LEU A 18 -30.07 19.25 -1.17
N ALA A 19 -30.40 20.46 -0.73
CA ALA A 19 -31.08 20.70 0.55
C ALA A 19 -32.55 20.26 0.45
N VAL A 20 -33.01 19.45 1.41
CA VAL A 20 -34.42 19.09 1.59
C VAL A 20 -34.94 19.84 2.82
N PRO A 21 -36.13 20.49 2.76
CA PRO A 21 -36.66 21.27 3.86
C PRO A 21 -37.28 20.40 4.96
N ALA A 22 -37.12 20.86 6.19
CA ALA A 22 -37.65 20.25 7.40
C ALA A 22 -39.19 20.37 7.48
N GLY A 23 -39.86 19.24 7.70
CA GLY A 23 -41.26 19.18 8.13
C GLY A 23 -41.34 18.66 9.58
N ALA A 24 -41.88 19.47 10.46
CA ALA A 24 -42.10 19.11 11.84
C ALA A 24 -43.44 18.37 12.03
N THR A 25 -43.45 17.25 12.79
CA THR A 25 -44.63 16.83 13.57
C THR A 25 -44.22 16.12 14.85
N ASN A 26 -44.80 16.58 15.97
CA ASN A 26 -44.70 16.03 17.33
C ASN A 26 -45.35 14.64 17.44
N GLY A 27 -44.78 13.78 18.29
CA GLY A 27 -45.41 12.57 18.80
C GLY A 27 -44.45 11.79 19.68
N GLY A 28 -44.57 11.94 21.00
CA GLY A 28 -43.73 11.23 21.95
C GLY A 28 -44.03 9.74 22.06
N SER A 29 -42.98 8.98 22.25
CA SER A 29 -42.99 7.65 22.91
C SER A 29 -41.52 7.30 23.21
N ASP A 30 -41.26 7.00 24.49
CA ASP A 30 -39.97 6.52 24.99
C ASP A 30 -39.54 5.23 24.25
N VAL A 31 -38.62 5.36 23.32
CA VAL A 31 -37.91 4.24 22.72
C VAL A 31 -36.43 4.45 23.00
N ALA A 32 -35.82 3.43 23.62
CA ALA A 32 -34.39 3.36 23.86
C ALA A 32 -33.61 3.85 22.63
N THR A 33 -32.80 4.88 22.83
CA THR A 33 -31.96 5.45 21.78
C THR A 33 -30.96 4.39 21.30
N PRO A 34 -31.06 3.88 20.08
CA PRO A 34 -29.94 3.14 19.53
C PRO A 34 -28.79 4.13 19.44
N THR A 35 -27.66 3.78 20.03
CA THR A 35 -26.39 4.46 19.79
C THR A 35 -26.23 4.54 18.28
N ALA A 36 -26.41 5.72 17.72
CA ALA A 36 -26.20 5.96 16.30
C ALA A 36 -24.72 5.62 16.01
N GLN A 37 -24.49 4.48 15.41
CA GLN A 37 -23.24 4.24 14.68
C GLN A 37 -23.26 5.29 13.56
N THR A 38 -22.52 6.38 13.77
CA THR A 38 -22.28 7.37 12.73
C THR A 38 -21.56 6.65 11.61
N SER A 39 -22.28 6.38 10.52
CA SER A 39 -21.64 5.96 9.29
C SER A 39 -20.61 7.02 8.94
N PRO A 40 -19.33 6.66 8.69
CA PRO A 40 -18.29 7.63 8.40
C PRO A 40 -18.71 8.47 7.20
N THR A 41 -18.79 9.78 7.42
CA THR A 41 -19.01 10.72 6.32
C THR A 41 -17.68 10.91 5.62
N SER A 42 -17.66 10.84 4.29
CA SER A 42 -16.46 10.88 3.44
C SER A 42 -15.52 12.09 3.66
N LEU A 43 -15.92 13.03 4.46
CA LEU A 43 -15.19 14.27 4.78
C LEU A 43 -14.69 14.33 6.22
N ASP A 44 -14.98 13.34 7.06
CA ASP A 44 -14.48 13.31 8.42
C ASP A 44 -12.95 13.16 8.40
N PRO A 45 -12.22 13.88 9.26
CA PRO A 45 -10.78 13.71 9.34
C PRO A 45 -10.40 12.25 9.66
N PRO A 46 -9.28 11.74 9.11
CA PRO A 46 -8.78 10.42 9.46
C PRO A 46 -8.57 10.28 10.98
N SER A 47 -8.97 9.14 11.53
CA SER A 47 -8.71 8.77 12.92
C SER A 47 -7.20 8.68 13.20
N GLU A 48 -6.80 8.52 14.44
CA GLU A 48 -5.40 8.29 14.78
C GLU A 48 -4.88 6.98 14.14
N ALA A 49 -5.70 5.94 14.08
CA ALA A 49 -5.38 4.68 13.42
C ALA A 49 -5.20 4.86 11.91
N ASP A 50 -6.11 5.60 11.26
CA ASP A 50 -6.00 5.92 9.83
C ASP A 50 -4.72 6.71 9.52
N ARG A 51 -4.36 7.68 10.37
CA ARG A 51 -3.13 8.47 10.23
C ARG A 51 -1.89 7.60 10.39
N ALA A 52 -1.90 6.70 11.38
CA ALA A 52 -0.81 5.75 11.60
C ALA A 52 -0.64 4.82 10.40
N PHE A 53 -1.75 4.29 9.85
CA PHE A 53 -1.75 3.50 8.63
C PHE A 53 -1.13 4.27 7.45
N LEU A 54 -1.58 5.49 7.17
CA LEU A 54 -1.07 6.30 6.07
C LEU A 54 0.44 6.53 6.17
N ILE A 55 0.93 6.81 7.39
CA ILE A 55 2.37 6.98 7.65
C ILE A 55 3.12 5.67 7.42
N ALA A 56 2.60 4.54 7.90
CA ALA A 56 3.21 3.23 7.70
C ALA A 56 3.24 2.84 6.22
N ALA A 57 2.12 3.01 5.50
CA ALA A 57 2.00 2.74 4.06
C ALA A 57 2.98 3.57 3.22
N ALA A 58 3.16 4.86 3.54
CA ALA A 58 4.13 5.71 2.86
C ALA A 58 5.58 5.26 3.10
N ARG A 59 5.90 4.81 4.33
CA ARG A 59 7.23 4.28 4.66
C ARG A 59 7.53 2.99 3.92
N VAL A 60 6.56 2.07 3.89
CA VAL A 60 6.68 0.82 3.11
C VAL A 60 6.95 1.15 1.64
N GLY A 61 6.08 1.94 1.00
CA GLY A 61 6.25 2.28 -0.41
C GLY A 61 7.60 2.94 -0.72
N LEU A 62 8.11 3.82 0.16
CA LEU A 62 9.43 4.42 -0.03
C LEU A 62 10.57 3.41 0.11
N ALA A 63 10.50 2.50 1.07
CA ALA A 63 11.49 1.44 1.25
C ALA A 63 11.52 0.51 0.03
N GLU A 64 10.34 0.14 -0.51
CA GLU A 64 10.24 -0.72 -1.69
C GLU A 64 10.80 -0.06 -2.95
N ILE A 65 10.57 1.23 -3.16
CA ILE A 65 11.19 1.98 -4.27
C ILE A 65 12.72 1.95 -4.16
N LEU A 66 13.27 2.15 -2.96
CA LEU A 66 14.73 2.15 -2.75
C LEU A 66 15.34 0.76 -2.94
N GLN A 67 14.74 -0.28 -2.37
CA GLN A 67 15.20 -1.67 -2.50
C GLN A 67 15.03 -2.18 -3.93
N GLY A 68 13.90 -1.88 -4.57
CA GLY A 68 13.65 -2.19 -5.98
C GLY A 68 14.67 -1.52 -6.91
N THR A 69 15.06 -0.25 -6.61
CA THR A 69 16.12 0.43 -7.37
C THR A 69 17.46 -0.31 -7.28
N VAL A 70 17.81 -0.83 -6.12
CA VAL A 70 19.03 -1.64 -5.97
C VAL A 70 18.89 -2.96 -6.71
N ALA A 71 17.74 -3.63 -6.59
CA ALA A 71 17.51 -4.93 -7.22
C ALA A 71 17.50 -4.85 -8.75
N SER A 72 16.86 -3.82 -9.33
CA SER A 72 16.82 -3.62 -10.79
C SER A 72 18.21 -3.43 -11.41
N GLN A 73 19.19 -2.97 -10.62
CA GLN A 73 20.56 -2.72 -11.08
C GLN A 73 21.53 -3.87 -10.74
N ARG A 74 21.29 -4.59 -9.64
CA ARG A 74 22.25 -5.53 -9.06
C ARG A 74 21.81 -6.99 -9.10
N GLY A 75 20.53 -7.26 -9.29
CA GLY A 75 20.03 -8.63 -9.42
C GLY A 75 20.85 -9.41 -10.46
N VAL A 76 21.30 -10.60 -10.10
CA VAL A 76 22.01 -11.49 -11.02
C VAL A 76 21.01 -12.11 -11.98
N ASP A 77 19.88 -12.58 -11.46
CA ASP A 77 18.78 -13.10 -12.24
C ASP A 77 18.05 -11.95 -12.97
N PRO A 78 17.80 -12.08 -14.28
CA PRO A 78 16.99 -11.11 -15.04
C PRO A 78 15.58 -10.92 -14.45
N GLU A 79 14.94 -11.97 -13.93
CA GLU A 79 13.60 -11.91 -13.36
C GLU A 79 13.58 -11.13 -12.04
N VAL A 80 14.64 -11.26 -11.22
CA VAL A 80 14.80 -10.44 -10.01
C VAL A 80 14.97 -8.95 -10.37
N ARG A 81 15.68 -8.63 -11.46
CA ARG A 81 15.78 -7.23 -11.92
C ARG A 81 14.45 -6.69 -12.43
N GLU A 82 13.66 -7.52 -13.11
CA GLU A 82 12.32 -7.14 -13.59
C GLU A 82 11.37 -6.92 -12.41
N TYR A 83 11.36 -7.82 -11.44
CA TYR A 83 10.62 -7.65 -10.18
C TYR A 83 11.04 -6.37 -9.44
N GLY A 84 12.34 -6.07 -9.36
CA GLY A 84 12.82 -4.80 -8.79
C GLY A 84 12.28 -3.56 -9.53
N THR A 85 12.11 -3.64 -10.85
CA THR A 85 11.50 -2.55 -11.65
C THR A 85 10.00 -2.45 -11.40
N GLU A 86 9.29 -3.57 -11.26
CA GLU A 86 7.88 -3.62 -10.88
C GLU A 86 7.65 -2.95 -9.52
N MET A 87 8.51 -3.25 -8.53
CA MET A 87 8.44 -2.60 -7.21
C MET A 87 8.57 -1.07 -7.29
N ILE A 88 9.47 -0.56 -8.13
CA ILE A 88 9.62 0.89 -8.33
C ILE A 88 8.33 1.49 -8.91
N ASP A 89 7.82 0.93 -9.99
CA ASP A 89 6.71 1.51 -10.74
C ASP A 89 5.41 1.49 -9.93
N ASP A 90 5.10 0.38 -9.28
CA ASP A 90 3.86 0.19 -8.54
C ASP A 90 3.86 0.95 -7.22
N HIS A 91 4.95 0.91 -6.46
CA HIS A 91 5.03 1.65 -5.20
C HIS A 91 5.17 3.15 -5.40
N PHE A 92 5.77 3.61 -6.50
CA PHE A 92 5.71 5.02 -6.87
C PHE A 92 4.28 5.45 -7.18
N GLY A 93 3.53 4.63 -7.93
CA GLY A 93 2.09 4.81 -8.15
C GLY A 93 1.29 4.85 -6.86
N GLN A 94 1.57 3.95 -5.92
CA GLN A 94 0.96 3.91 -4.59
C GLN A 94 1.22 5.20 -3.80
N VAL A 95 2.46 5.69 -3.76
CA VAL A 95 2.83 6.94 -3.08
C VAL A 95 2.07 8.13 -3.69
N LEU A 96 1.96 8.20 -5.01
CA LEU A 96 1.20 9.25 -5.68
C LEU A 96 -0.29 9.19 -5.38
N GLN A 97 -0.89 8.02 -5.24
CA GLN A 97 -2.32 7.86 -4.93
C GLN A 97 -2.66 8.30 -3.51
N GLN A 98 -1.79 8.06 -2.53
CA GLN A 98 -2.04 8.49 -1.15
C GLN A 98 -1.69 9.95 -0.88
N LEU A 99 -0.85 10.58 -1.71
CA LEU A 99 -0.39 11.95 -1.50
C LEU A 99 -1.52 12.98 -1.34
N PRO A 100 -2.62 12.96 -2.12
CA PRO A 100 -3.76 13.85 -1.89
C PRO A 100 -4.36 13.71 -0.49
N ILE A 101 -4.43 12.50 0.07
CA ILE A 101 -4.97 12.24 1.41
C ILE A 101 -4.04 12.90 2.45
N HIS A 102 -2.74 12.72 2.31
CA HIS A 102 -1.75 13.38 3.16
C HIS A 102 -1.89 14.90 3.15
N LEU A 103 -2.02 15.49 1.96
CA LEU A 103 -2.11 16.94 1.80
C LEU A 103 -3.42 17.52 2.35
N VAL A 104 -4.56 16.89 2.06
CA VAL A 104 -5.89 17.37 2.49
C VAL A 104 -6.03 17.32 4.01
N TYR A 105 -5.53 16.27 4.64
CA TYR A 105 -5.71 16.04 6.07
C TYR A 105 -4.48 16.42 6.92
N GLY A 106 -3.44 16.97 6.31
CA GLY A 106 -2.22 17.38 7.01
C GLY A 106 -1.51 16.20 7.69
N VAL A 107 -1.56 15.01 7.07
CA VAL A 107 -0.77 13.85 7.52
C VAL A 107 0.65 14.00 6.97
N PRO A 108 1.70 13.92 7.81
CA PRO A 108 3.07 14.06 7.29
C PRO A 108 3.43 12.89 6.37
N VAL A 109 4.14 13.18 5.27
CA VAL A 109 4.82 12.16 4.47
C VAL A 109 6.15 11.85 5.16
N PRO A 110 6.35 10.64 5.68
CA PRO A 110 7.55 10.31 6.46
C PRO A 110 8.73 9.99 5.54
N ALA A 111 9.94 10.03 6.12
CA ALA A 111 11.10 9.35 5.57
C ALA A 111 11.09 7.86 5.99
N THR A 112 12.03 7.08 5.44
CA THR A 112 12.35 5.73 5.93
C THR A 112 12.76 5.75 7.41
N THR A 113 12.67 4.60 8.05
CA THR A 113 13.16 4.42 9.43
C THR A 113 14.62 3.99 9.43
N PRO A 114 15.35 4.16 10.55
CA PRO A 114 16.71 3.64 10.68
C PRO A 114 16.82 2.14 10.41
N ASP A 115 15.80 1.35 10.75
CA ASP A 115 15.77 -0.09 10.50
C ASP A 115 15.63 -0.38 9.00
N GLN A 116 14.77 0.36 8.28
CA GLN A 116 14.64 0.25 6.82
C GLN A 116 15.93 0.66 6.11
N ASP A 117 16.60 1.71 6.58
CA ASP A 117 17.90 2.13 6.06
C ASP A 117 18.98 1.05 6.30
N ALA A 118 18.99 0.43 7.49
CA ALA A 118 19.90 -0.66 7.80
C ALA A 118 19.66 -1.89 6.92
N GLN A 119 18.40 -2.24 6.65
CA GLN A 119 18.04 -3.32 5.70
C GLN A 119 18.53 -3.00 4.29
N LEU A 120 18.32 -1.79 3.81
CA LEU A 120 18.81 -1.35 2.49
C LEU A 120 20.34 -1.45 2.41
N PHE A 121 21.06 -0.99 3.42
CA PHE A 121 22.54 -1.09 3.45
C PHE A 121 23.01 -2.54 3.53
N ALA A 122 22.31 -3.42 4.25
CA ALA A 122 22.60 -4.84 4.27
C ALA A 122 22.45 -5.46 2.87
N LEU A 123 21.37 -5.16 2.16
CA LEU A 123 21.18 -5.60 0.77
C LEU A 123 22.27 -5.06 -0.17
N ILE A 124 22.65 -3.80 -0.03
CA ILE A 124 23.75 -3.23 -0.84
C ILE A 124 25.07 -3.95 -0.58
N ALA A 125 25.30 -4.51 0.60
CA ALA A 125 26.52 -5.23 0.95
C ALA A 125 26.54 -6.67 0.42
N GLU A 126 25.38 -7.27 0.08
CA GLU A 126 25.31 -8.65 -0.41
C GLU A 126 25.97 -8.80 -1.79
N PRO A 127 26.84 -9.82 -2.00
CA PRO A 127 27.51 -10.05 -3.27
C PRO A 127 26.78 -11.06 -4.15
N GLY A 128 26.79 -10.83 -5.47
CA GLY A 128 26.42 -11.84 -6.47
C GLY A 128 25.04 -12.47 -6.24
N ALA A 129 24.92 -13.78 -6.42
CA ALA A 129 23.67 -14.51 -6.28
C ALA A 129 23.07 -14.52 -4.87
N SER A 130 23.87 -14.30 -3.83
CA SER A 130 23.32 -14.14 -2.46
C SER A 130 22.47 -12.87 -2.32
N PHE A 131 22.71 -11.87 -3.15
CA PHE A 131 21.87 -10.69 -3.23
C PHE A 131 20.43 -11.03 -3.62
N ASP A 132 20.24 -11.85 -4.67
CA ASP A 132 18.89 -12.20 -5.17
C ASP A 132 18.08 -12.90 -4.06
N VAL A 133 18.69 -13.89 -3.39
CA VAL A 133 18.04 -14.61 -2.28
C VAL A 133 17.75 -13.67 -1.10
N ALA A 134 18.68 -12.80 -0.73
CA ALA A 134 18.49 -11.87 0.37
C ALA A 134 17.39 -10.83 0.07
N TYR A 135 17.38 -10.29 -1.15
CA TYR A 135 16.36 -9.36 -1.61
C TYR A 135 14.97 -10.01 -1.61
N LEU A 136 14.80 -11.16 -2.26
CA LEU A 136 13.52 -11.85 -2.33
C LEU A 136 13.01 -12.29 -0.96
N THR A 137 13.90 -12.74 -0.06
CA THR A 137 13.54 -13.07 1.33
C THR A 137 13.02 -11.83 2.08
N ALA A 138 13.67 -10.69 1.89
CA ALA A 138 13.23 -9.43 2.48
C ALA A 138 11.88 -8.99 1.88
N GLN A 139 11.68 -9.16 0.58
CA GLN A 139 10.42 -8.83 -0.11
C GLN A 139 9.24 -9.68 0.38
N VAL A 140 9.41 -11.00 0.51
CA VAL A 140 8.38 -11.88 1.08
C VAL A 140 7.98 -11.39 2.48
N THR A 141 8.95 -11.17 3.36
CA THR A 141 8.67 -10.71 4.73
C THR A 141 7.98 -9.35 4.76
N ALA A 142 8.42 -8.40 3.94
CA ALA A 142 7.85 -7.06 3.90
C ALA A 142 6.42 -7.07 3.34
N HIS A 143 6.17 -7.86 2.29
CA HIS A 143 4.84 -7.95 1.68
C HIS A 143 3.85 -8.75 2.54
N GLU A 144 4.25 -9.79 3.28
CA GLU A 144 3.40 -10.42 4.29
C GLU A 144 2.88 -9.39 5.30
N GLN A 145 3.79 -8.56 5.84
CA GLN A 145 3.44 -7.51 6.80
C GLN A 145 2.57 -6.40 6.15
N ALA A 146 2.88 -6.01 4.92
CA ALA A 146 2.10 -5.01 4.19
C ALA A 146 0.68 -5.50 3.89
N VAL A 147 0.51 -6.75 3.46
CA VAL A 147 -0.80 -7.37 3.22
C VAL A 147 -1.66 -7.36 4.49
N GLU A 148 -1.10 -7.72 5.65
CA GLU A 148 -1.82 -7.64 6.93
C GLU A 148 -2.22 -6.21 7.28
N LEU A 149 -1.30 -5.25 7.15
CA LEU A 149 -1.53 -3.83 7.42
C LEU A 149 -2.66 -3.26 6.54
N PHE A 150 -2.59 -3.52 5.23
CA PHE A 150 -3.58 -3.01 4.28
C PHE A 150 -4.92 -3.72 4.39
N ARG A 151 -4.94 -5.01 4.72
CA ARG A 151 -6.18 -5.77 4.98
C ARG A 151 -6.92 -5.22 6.20
N ALA A 152 -6.20 -4.93 7.28
CA ALA A 152 -6.79 -4.30 8.47
C ALA A 152 -7.37 -2.92 8.13
N ALA A 153 -6.65 -2.07 7.43
CA ALA A 153 -7.13 -0.75 7.05
C ALA A 153 -8.31 -0.80 6.06
N ALA A 154 -8.32 -1.74 5.11
CA ALA A 154 -9.44 -1.96 4.20
C ALA A 154 -10.72 -2.39 4.93
N ALA A 155 -10.60 -3.13 6.03
CA ALA A 155 -11.74 -3.56 6.85
C ALA A 155 -12.20 -2.48 7.83
N GLU A 156 -11.27 -1.81 8.51
CA GLU A 156 -11.52 -1.08 9.75
C GLU A 156 -11.38 0.44 9.64
N ALA A 157 -10.74 0.98 8.57
CA ALA A 157 -10.55 2.43 8.45
C ALA A 157 -11.86 3.20 8.54
N ASP A 158 -11.87 4.26 9.33
CA ASP A 158 -13.03 5.13 9.53
C ASP A 158 -13.19 6.12 8.37
N ASN A 159 -12.08 6.65 7.84
CA ASN A 159 -12.10 7.57 6.72
C ASN A 159 -12.26 6.80 5.40
N VAL A 160 -13.26 7.18 4.61
CA VAL A 160 -13.61 6.49 3.35
C VAL A 160 -12.49 6.51 2.32
N PHE A 161 -11.68 7.58 2.27
CA PHE A 161 -10.56 7.65 1.32
C PHE A 161 -9.40 6.74 1.73
N VAL A 162 -9.14 6.64 3.04
CA VAL A 162 -8.15 5.71 3.58
C VAL A 162 -8.57 4.27 3.32
N LYS A 163 -9.85 3.95 3.61
CA LYS A 163 -10.42 2.63 3.34
C LYS A 163 -10.36 2.25 1.86
N ALA A 164 -10.72 3.18 0.98
CA ALA A 164 -10.69 2.96 -0.47
C ALA A 164 -9.26 2.76 -0.97
N PHE A 165 -8.31 3.57 -0.50
CA PHE A 165 -6.89 3.41 -0.82
C PHE A 165 -6.36 2.04 -0.40
N ALA A 166 -6.60 1.63 0.86
CA ALA A 166 -6.16 0.33 1.35
C ALA A 166 -6.77 -0.82 0.54
N SER A 167 -8.09 -0.75 0.26
CA SER A 167 -8.80 -1.78 -0.53
C SER A 167 -8.29 -1.89 -1.97
N GLN A 168 -7.87 -0.79 -2.59
CA GLN A 168 -7.35 -0.78 -3.95
C GLN A 168 -5.92 -1.34 -4.04
N GLN A 169 -5.11 -1.09 -3.01
CA GLN A 169 -3.72 -1.54 -3.00
C GLN A 169 -3.56 -3.00 -2.57
N LEU A 170 -4.46 -3.52 -1.74
CA LEU A 170 -4.36 -4.87 -1.20
C LEU A 170 -4.11 -5.96 -2.26
N PRO A 171 -4.90 -6.04 -3.37
CA PRO A 171 -4.65 -7.07 -4.39
C PRO A 171 -3.30 -6.91 -5.12
N VAL A 172 -2.75 -5.71 -5.21
CA VAL A 172 -1.42 -5.48 -5.79
C VAL A 172 -0.34 -6.04 -4.86
N LEU A 173 -0.44 -5.77 -3.55
CA LEU A 173 0.49 -6.30 -2.55
C LEU A 173 0.43 -7.83 -2.46
N GLU A 174 -0.76 -8.44 -2.57
CA GLU A 174 -0.92 -9.89 -2.62
C GLU A 174 -0.29 -10.50 -3.89
N MET A 175 -0.36 -9.81 -5.02
CA MET A 175 0.32 -10.21 -6.26
C MET A 175 1.85 -10.14 -6.12
N HIS A 176 2.38 -9.05 -5.56
CA HIS A 176 3.81 -8.90 -5.31
C HIS A 176 4.34 -9.98 -4.37
N LEU A 177 3.61 -10.30 -3.29
CA LEU A 177 3.98 -11.38 -2.37
C LEU A 177 4.10 -12.71 -3.11
N THR A 178 3.08 -13.08 -3.88
CA THR A 178 3.08 -14.32 -4.66
C THR A 178 4.26 -14.38 -5.63
N HIS A 179 4.53 -13.28 -6.34
CA HIS A 179 5.64 -13.20 -7.29
C HIS A 179 7.01 -13.32 -6.60
N ALA A 180 7.18 -12.68 -5.43
CA ALA A 180 8.40 -12.83 -4.64
C ALA A 180 8.62 -14.25 -4.13
N GLU A 181 7.55 -14.94 -3.69
CA GLU A 181 7.59 -16.34 -3.25
C GLU A 181 7.98 -17.27 -4.39
N GLU A 182 7.40 -17.09 -5.58
CA GLU A 182 7.73 -17.87 -6.78
C GLU A 182 9.19 -17.69 -7.17
N LEU A 183 9.67 -16.45 -7.29
CA LEU A 183 11.06 -16.17 -7.61
C LEU A 183 12.03 -16.71 -6.55
N LEU A 184 11.69 -16.62 -5.27
CA LEU A 184 12.54 -17.16 -4.20
C LEU A 184 12.62 -18.68 -4.25
N ALA A 185 11.53 -19.36 -4.59
CA ALA A 185 11.51 -20.82 -4.75
C ALA A 185 12.41 -21.24 -5.93
N ASP A 186 12.43 -20.48 -7.01
CA ASP A 186 13.26 -20.77 -8.21
C ASP A 186 14.76 -20.58 -7.94
N GLN A 187 15.15 -19.65 -7.02
CA GLN A 187 16.54 -19.49 -6.59
C GLN A 187 17.10 -20.76 -5.90
N GLY A 188 16.25 -21.61 -5.35
CA GLY A 188 16.64 -22.88 -4.71
C GLY A 188 16.77 -24.06 -5.67
N GLN A 189 16.42 -23.91 -6.94
CA GLN A 189 16.46 -25.01 -7.92
C GLN A 189 17.81 -25.06 -8.65
N PRO A 190 18.40 -26.26 -8.85
CA PRO A 190 19.58 -26.38 -9.67
C PRO A 190 19.23 -25.99 -11.12
N ALA A 191 20.06 -25.14 -11.74
CA ALA A 191 19.90 -24.72 -13.13
C ALA A 191 19.64 -25.95 -13.99
N ALA A 192 18.55 -25.94 -14.78
CA ALA A 192 18.24 -27.00 -15.74
C ALA A 192 19.42 -27.08 -16.74
N THR A 193 20.22 -28.13 -16.62
CA THR A 193 21.32 -28.42 -17.57
C THR A 193 20.67 -28.81 -18.90
N GLY A 194 20.59 -27.85 -19.82
CA GLY A 194 20.24 -28.05 -21.21
C GLY A 194 21.43 -28.53 -22.04
#